data_e9c684accaa2907b6a1d0d39686c4513
#
_entry.id   e9c684accaa2907b6a1d0d39686c4513
#
_cell.length_a   1.000
_cell.length_b   1.000
_cell.length_c   1.000
_cell.angle_alpha   90.00
_cell.angle_beta   90.00
_cell.angle_gamma   90.00
#
_symmetry.space_group_name_H-M   'P 1'
#
loop_
_entity.id
_entity.type
_entity.pdbx_description
1 polymer ?
#
loop_
_entity_poly.entity_id
_entity_poly.type
_entity_poly.pdbx_seq_one_letter_code
_entity_poly.pdbx_strand_id
1 'polypeptide(L)'
;MDGFWLGAKFETGLKLSEASTLRFTPSAYYTTARKAVAGQSELSLSYAPRRRGYMELSSGVLSADYNGESGESRLINTVASSFFGRNDVKLYEKRFLSFQNKIELANSLLLSTSLSWQRRQMLENHIHRSWFKKEAESNIPDSRAFYPMPENELLKASFALEYTPAHYYRMYRGKKVYEESRYPTFTLRYDRAFPLKGSLPSPSYHLAEFSARQSIEFGMFNTLDWAVNAGTFWNKSGMQFPDFKHFATTGLPVTERSFDTGFSLLDNYAYSTNTRWVQANISWYTPCLLLKFLPFLKKKNLDEALHLRTLVEYDRRPYSEIGYSIGFMKLARLGVFLGFDSLKYRSAGVSVSIPLSTFAGE
;
A
#
# COMPACT_ATOMS: atom_id res chain seq x y z
N MET A 1 3.89 19.62 -6.21
CA MET A 1 2.43 19.65 -6.26
C MET A 1 1.85 20.46 -5.11
N ASP A 2 1.75 19.91 -3.93
CA ASP A 2 1.19 20.61 -2.77
C ASP A 2 2.19 21.57 -2.10
N GLY A 3 3.49 21.41 -2.32
CA GLY A 3 4.54 22.10 -1.58
C GLY A 3 4.68 21.56 -0.17
N PHE A 4 5.04 22.42 0.77
CA PHE A 4 5.10 22.05 2.20
C PHE A 4 3.69 22.02 2.81
N TRP A 5 3.51 21.06 3.71
CA TRP A 5 2.30 20.94 4.52
C TRP A 5 2.57 21.53 5.89
N LEU A 6 1.99 22.70 6.15
CA LEU A 6 2.14 23.44 7.40
C LEU A 6 0.85 23.33 8.21
N GLY A 7 0.89 22.66 9.34
CA GLY A 7 -0.29 22.43 10.15
C GLY A 7 -0.05 21.53 11.33
N ALA A 8 -1.13 21.05 11.92
CA ALA A 8 -1.07 20.21 13.11
C ALA A 8 -2.10 19.08 13.04
N LYS A 9 -1.78 18.01 13.75
CA LYS A 9 -2.66 16.90 14.09
C LYS A 9 -2.81 16.86 15.59
N PHE A 10 -4.06 16.81 16.07
CA PHE A 10 -4.38 16.65 17.47
C PHE A 10 -4.97 15.27 17.70
N GLU A 11 -4.73 14.72 18.86
CA GLU A 11 -5.32 13.47 19.28
C GLU A 11 -5.89 13.64 20.69
N THR A 12 -7.15 13.30 20.85
CA THR A 12 -7.80 13.24 22.15
C THR A 12 -8.56 11.92 22.29
N GLY A 13 -8.61 11.38 23.49
CA GLY A 13 -9.25 10.08 23.72
C GLY A 13 -9.96 10.02 25.07
N LEU A 14 -11.16 9.42 25.05
CA LEU A 14 -11.96 9.12 26.23
C LEU A 14 -11.96 7.60 26.44
N LYS A 15 -11.45 7.15 27.56
CA LYS A 15 -11.57 5.75 28.00
C LYS A 15 -12.99 5.48 28.48
N LEU A 16 -13.72 4.65 27.77
CA LEU A 16 -15.08 4.21 28.14
C LEU A 16 -15.04 3.02 29.11
N SER A 17 -13.99 2.18 28.97
CA SER A 17 -13.68 1.07 29.86
C SER A 17 -12.18 0.74 29.77
N GLU A 18 -11.69 -0.25 30.53
CA GLU A 18 -10.27 -0.70 30.41
C GLU A 18 -9.87 -1.13 29.01
N ALA A 19 -10.81 -1.61 28.22
CA ALA A 19 -10.56 -2.16 26.90
C ALA A 19 -11.28 -1.43 25.75
N SER A 20 -12.05 -0.37 26.06
CA SER A 20 -12.80 0.42 25.07
C SER A 20 -12.42 1.88 25.15
N THR A 21 -12.05 2.45 24.02
CA THR A 21 -11.59 3.84 23.91
C THR A 21 -12.28 4.51 22.73
N LEU A 22 -12.84 5.68 22.97
CA LEU A 22 -13.28 6.61 21.92
C LEU A 22 -12.14 7.59 21.68
N ARG A 23 -11.72 7.74 20.43
CA ARG A 23 -10.61 8.63 20.05
C ARG A 23 -11.07 9.57 18.95
N PHE A 24 -10.72 10.83 19.07
CA PHE A 24 -10.95 11.84 18.05
C PHE A 24 -9.63 12.45 17.61
N THR A 25 -9.39 12.44 16.30
CA THR A 25 -8.10 12.83 15.72
C THR A 25 -8.33 13.80 14.54
N PRO A 26 -8.54 15.09 14.79
CA PRO A 26 -8.60 16.11 13.76
C PRO A 26 -7.18 16.50 13.30
N SER A 27 -7.04 16.81 12.02
CA SER A 27 -5.83 17.40 11.45
C SER A 27 -6.16 18.43 10.39
N ALA A 28 -5.40 19.51 10.34
CA ALA A 28 -5.53 20.55 9.35
C ALA A 28 -4.15 21.07 8.92
N TYR A 29 -3.95 21.20 7.62
CA TYR A 29 -2.70 21.60 7.02
C TYR A 29 -2.95 22.61 5.91
N TYR A 30 -2.12 23.62 5.82
CA TYR A 30 -2.04 24.54 4.69
C TYR A 30 -0.97 24.04 3.70
N THR A 31 -1.34 23.86 2.45
CA THR A 31 -0.44 23.42 1.37
C THR A 31 0.11 24.62 0.63
N THR A 32 1.42 24.85 0.74
CA THR A 32 2.04 26.12 0.32
C THR A 32 2.02 26.36 -1.19
N ALA A 33 2.25 25.33 -2.00
CA ALA A 33 2.28 25.49 -3.46
C ALA A 33 0.87 25.57 -4.06
N ARG A 34 -0.06 24.81 -3.51
CA ARG A 34 -1.45 24.76 -3.93
C ARG A 34 -2.29 25.92 -3.36
N LYS A 35 -1.82 26.57 -2.27
CA LYS A 35 -2.53 27.62 -1.52
C LYS A 35 -3.92 27.17 -1.05
N ALA A 36 -4.05 25.93 -0.61
CA ALA A 36 -5.29 25.32 -0.19
C ALA A 36 -5.17 24.68 1.20
N VAL A 37 -6.28 24.55 1.89
CA VAL A 37 -6.35 23.82 3.17
C VAL A 37 -6.71 22.37 2.86
N ALA A 38 -5.89 21.45 3.38
CA ALA A 38 -6.13 20.03 3.40
C ALA A 38 -6.25 19.56 4.86
N GLY A 39 -7.09 18.58 5.12
CA GLY A 39 -7.25 18.07 6.47
C GLY A 39 -8.25 16.93 6.54
N GLN A 40 -8.21 16.24 7.65
CA GLN A 40 -9.17 15.18 7.95
C GLN A 40 -9.51 15.17 9.43
N SER A 41 -10.67 14.66 9.74
CA SER A 41 -11.08 14.29 11.09
C SER A 41 -11.44 12.81 11.12
N GLU A 42 -11.01 12.15 12.18
CA GLU A 42 -11.23 10.73 12.42
C GLU A 42 -11.80 10.55 13.82
N LEU A 43 -12.93 9.87 13.90
CA LEU A 43 -13.55 9.45 15.15
C LEU A 43 -13.53 7.92 15.19
N SER A 44 -12.77 7.34 16.09
CA SER A 44 -12.65 5.90 16.23
C SER A 44 -13.09 5.39 17.58
N LEU A 45 -13.72 4.23 17.60
CA LEU A 45 -14.24 3.55 18.77
C LEU A 45 -13.77 2.10 18.79
N SER A 46 -12.99 1.76 19.80
CA SER A 46 -12.73 0.34 20.13
C SER A 46 -13.88 -0.19 20.99
N TYR A 47 -14.53 -1.26 20.55
CA TYR A 47 -15.66 -1.88 21.24
C TYR A 47 -15.52 -3.40 21.21
N ALA A 48 -16.33 -4.11 22.01
CA ALA A 48 -16.35 -5.58 22.08
C ALA A 48 -14.91 -6.19 22.09
N PRO A 49 -14.08 -5.93 23.09
CA PRO A 49 -12.63 -6.22 23.08
C PRO A 49 -12.31 -7.70 22.89
N ARG A 50 -13.20 -8.61 23.29
CA ARG A 50 -13.09 -10.05 23.04
C ARG A 50 -13.31 -10.43 21.58
N ARG A 51 -13.97 -9.57 20.79
CA ARG A 51 -14.23 -9.71 19.36
C ARG A 51 -13.44 -8.71 18.51
N ARG A 52 -12.47 -8.00 19.10
CA ARG A 52 -11.62 -7.02 18.41
C ARG A 52 -12.44 -5.97 17.63
N GLY A 53 -13.60 -5.57 18.18
CA GLY A 53 -14.48 -4.59 17.54
C GLY A 53 -13.82 -3.23 17.42
N TYR A 54 -13.91 -2.63 16.24
CA TYR A 54 -13.39 -1.31 15.92
C TYR A 54 -14.29 -0.63 14.91
N MET A 55 -14.71 0.58 15.20
CA MET A 55 -15.46 1.45 14.30
C MET A 55 -14.67 2.73 14.06
N GLU A 56 -14.77 3.27 12.84
CA GLU A 56 -14.15 4.52 12.47
C GLU A 56 -15.06 5.29 11.53
N LEU A 57 -15.27 6.57 11.84
CA LEU A 57 -15.88 7.54 10.95
C LEU A 57 -14.83 8.58 10.61
N SER A 58 -14.50 8.71 9.32
CA SER A 58 -13.51 9.66 8.85
C SER A 58 -14.06 10.53 7.72
N SER A 59 -13.66 11.81 7.73
CA SER A 59 -14.03 12.77 6.70
C SER A 59 -12.90 13.76 6.47
N GLY A 60 -12.80 14.29 5.25
CA GLY A 60 -11.76 15.26 4.99
C GLY A 60 -11.61 15.63 3.51
N VAL A 61 -10.61 16.50 3.28
CA VAL A 61 -10.13 16.90 1.95
C VAL A 61 -8.62 16.69 1.93
N LEU A 62 -8.16 15.78 1.08
CA LEU A 62 -6.75 15.40 0.99
C LEU A 62 -6.31 15.24 -0.46
N SER A 63 -5.01 15.44 -0.69
CA SER A 63 -4.36 14.93 -1.89
C SER A 63 -4.08 13.45 -1.72
N ALA A 64 -4.67 12.60 -2.54
CA ALA A 64 -4.50 11.15 -2.51
C ALA A 64 -3.67 10.68 -3.70
N ASP A 65 -2.83 9.67 -3.50
CA ASP A 65 -2.14 8.99 -4.58
C ASP A 65 -3.13 8.15 -5.40
N TYR A 66 -2.99 8.16 -6.73
CA TYR A 66 -3.73 7.24 -7.61
C TYR A 66 -3.45 5.79 -7.25
N ASN A 67 -2.20 5.47 -6.93
CA ASN A 67 -1.80 4.17 -6.41
C ASN A 67 -1.71 4.21 -4.87
N GLY A 68 -2.84 3.94 -4.20
CA GLY A 68 -2.88 3.89 -2.73
C GLY A 68 -2.00 2.79 -2.11
N GLU A 69 -1.50 1.86 -2.92
CA GLU A 69 -0.59 0.78 -2.51
C GLU A 69 0.86 1.06 -2.94
N SER A 70 1.16 2.26 -3.47
CA SER A 70 2.50 2.59 -3.97
C SER A 70 3.58 2.40 -2.90
N GLY A 71 4.76 2.04 -3.35
CA GLY A 71 5.92 1.81 -2.50
C GLY A 71 6.59 3.09 -2.01
N GLU A 72 6.22 4.23 -2.54
CA GLU A 72 6.93 5.48 -2.30
C GLU A 72 6.27 6.30 -1.20
N SER A 73 7.07 6.72 -0.24
CA SER A 73 6.59 7.68 0.75
C SER A 73 6.54 9.10 0.16
N ARG A 74 5.63 9.90 0.70
CA ARG A 74 5.55 11.32 0.31
C ARG A 74 6.85 12.08 0.59
N LEU A 75 7.58 11.68 1.65
CA LEU A 75 8.85 12.30 2.01
C LEU A 75 9.91 12.01 0.95
N ILE A 76 10.12 10.75 0.60
CA ILE A 76 11.08 10.35 -0.44
C ILE A 76 10.71 10.99 -1.78
N ASN A 77 9.43 10.94 -2.17
CA ASN A 77 8.97 11.58 -3.40
C ASN A 77 9.17 13.11 -3.38
N THR A 78 9.01 13.77 -2.21
CA THR A 78 9.27 15.22 -2.07
C THR A 78 10.74 15.53 -2.27
N VAL A 79 11.64 14.75 -1.70
CA VAL A 79 13.09 14.88 -1.92
C VAL A 79 13.43 14.65 -3.39
N ALA A 80 12.94 13.55 -3.98
CA ALA A 80 13.19 13.21 -5.38
C ALA A 80 12.68 14.29 -6.34
N SER A 81 11.48 14.82 -6.12
CA SER A 81 10.91 15.87 -6.95
C SER A 81 11.58 17.22 -6.77
N SER A 82 11.96 17.60 -5.53
CA SER A 82 12.59 18.88 -5.25
C SER A 82 14.02 18.96 -5.79
N PHE A 83 14.80 17.90 -5.66
CA PHE A 83 16.20 17.89 -6.10
C PHE A 83 16.38 17.41 -7.53
N PHE A 84 15.72 16.33 -7.91
CA PHE A 84 15.96 15.66 -9.19
C PHE A 84 14.85 15.86 -10.22
N GLY A 85 13.75 16.52 -9.84
CA GLY A 85 12.59 16.73 -10.71
C GLY A 85 11.78 15.46 -10.97
N ARG A 86 12.09 14.36 -10.30
CA ARG A 86 11.42 13.07 -10.45
C ARG A 86 10.21 13.00 -9.54
N ASN A 87 9.06 12.65 -10.09
CA ASN A 87 7.80 12.59 -9.37
C ASN A 87 7.10 11.25 -9.62
N ASP A 88 7.33 10.28 -8.75
CA ASP A 88 6.77 8.94 -8.88
C ASP A 88 5.37 8.82 -8.22
N VAL A 89 4.99 9.72 -7.32
CA VAL A 89 3.67 9.77 -6.68
C VAL A 89 2.79 10.80 -7.37
N LYS A 90 1.76 10.36 -8.08
CA LYS A 90 0.81 11.24 -8.77
C LYS A 90 -0.44 11.39 -7.91
N LEU A 91 -0.88 12.63 -7.72
CA LEU A 91 -1.91 12.96 -6.75
C LEU A 91 -3.18 13.50 -7.41
N TYR A 92 -4.32 13.17 -6.81
CA TYR A 92 -5.63 13.78 -7.07
C TYR A 92 -6.23 14.32 -5.77
N GLU A 93 -7.13 15.31 -5.85
CA GLU A 93 -7.91 15.76 -4.70
C GLU A 93 -9.02 14.76 -4.41
N LYS A 94 -9.14 14.38 -3.15
CA LYS A 94 -10.21 13.53 -2.63
C LYS A 94 -10.90 14.24 -1.47
N ARG A 95 -12.18 14.54 -1.63
CA ARG A 95 -13.10 14.88 -0.54
C ARG A 95 -13.87 13.62 -0.20
N PHE A 96 -13.95 13.28 1.07
CA PHE A 96 -14.50 11.99 1.42
C PHE A 96 -15.23 12.01 2.77
N LEU A 97 -16.19 11.08 2.88
CA LEU A 97 -16.80 10.62 4.10
C LEU A 97 -16.75 9.09 4.08
N SER A 98 -16.18 8.48 5.10
CA SER A 98 -16.01 7.03 5.18
C SER A 98 -16.37 6.51 6.55
N PHE A 99 -17.15 5.45 6.58
CA PHE A 99 -17.42 4.65 7.79
C PHE A 99 -16.80 3.28 7.60
N GLN A 100 -16.08 2.81 8.61
CA GLN A 100 -15.47 1.48 8.64
C GLN A 100 -15.86 0.77 9.93
N ASN A 101 -16.10 -0.53 9.82
CA ASN A 101 -16.28 -1.40 10.97
C ASN A 101 -15.45 -2.68 10.80
N LYS A 102 -14.79 -3.10 11.87
CA LYS A 102 -14.08 -4.38 11.94
C LYS A 102 -14.59 -5.14 13.17
N ILE A 103 -14.87 -6.42 13.00
CA ILE A 103 -15.30 -7.28 14.10
C ILE A 103 -14.92 -8.74 13.82
N GLU A 104 -14.47 -9.40 14.83
CA GLU A 104 -14.18 -10.83 14.77
C GLU A 104 -15.49 -11.64 14.97
N LEU A 105 -15.89 -12.38 13.93
CA LEU A 105 -17.08 -13.20 13.91
C LEU A 105 -16.89 -14.52 14.68
N ALA A 106 -15.76 -15.16 14.43
CA ALA A 106 -15.31 -16.38 15.09
C ALA A 106 -13.80 -16.27 15.35
N ASN A 107 -13.20 -17.24 16.03
CA ASN A 107 -11.76 -17.20 16.28
C ASN A 107 -10.96 -17.04 14.98
N SER A 108 -10.19 -15.95 14.91
CA SER A 108 -9.38 -15.56 13.74
C SER A 108 -10.16 -15.34 12.43
N LEU A 109 -11.46 -15.22 12.47
CA LEU A 109 -12.30 -14.82 11.34
C LEU A 109 -12.73 -13.36 11.54
N LEU A 110 -11.98 -12.44 10.93
CA LEU A 110 -12.22 -11.01 11.01
C LEU A 110 -13.05 -10.52 9.81
N LEU A 111 -14.19 -9.92 10.09
CA LEU A 111 -14.99 -9.20 9.11
C LEU A 111 -14.62 -7.72 9.15
N SER A 112 -14.26 -7.15 8.00
CA SER A 112 -14.10 -5.71 7.81
C SER A 112 -15.14 -5.23 6.79
N THR A 113 -15.90 -4.20 7.15
CA THR A 113 -16.88 -3.58 6.27
C THR A 113 -16.61 -2.09 6.18
N SER A 114 -16.80 -1.50 5.03
CA SER A 114 -16.74 -0.05 4.89
C SER A 114 -17.74 0.48 3.87
N LEU A 115 -18.18 1.70 4.12
CA LEU A 115 -18.98 2.49 3.19
C LEU A 115 -18.31 3.84 3.04
N SER A 116 -17.98 4.23 1.81
CA SER A 116 -17.31 5.48 1.54
C SER A 116 -17.97 6.24 0.38
N TRP A 117 -18.23 7.52 0.62
CA TRP A 117 -18.52 8.48 -0.43
C TRP A 117 -17.29 9.33 -0.69
N GLN A 118 -16.98 9.59 -1.95
CA GLN A 118 -15.82 10.37 -2.37
C GLN A 118 -16.21 11.27 -3.55
N ARG A 119 -15.73 12.51 -3.53
CA ARG A 119 -15.67 13.40 -4.70
C ARG A 119 -14.21 13.60 -5.05
N ARG A 120 -13.88 13.36 -6.31
CA ARG A 120 -12.50 13.28 -6.78
C ARG A 120 -12.27 14.22 -7.95
N GLN A 121 -11.14 14.92 -7.93
CA GLN A 121 -10.74 15.88 -8.96
C GLN A 121 -9.24 15.75 -9.24
N MET A 122 -8.85 15.89 -10.50
CA MET A 122 -7.43 15.95 -10.86
C MET A 122 -6.77 17.17 -10.24
N LEU A 123 -5.51 17.01 -9.85
CA LEU A 123 -4.67 18.12 -9.39
C LEU A 123 -3.66 18.48 -10.47
N GLU A 124 -3.56 19.77 -10.72
CA GLU A 124 -2.51 20.34 -11.57
C GLU A 124 -1.17 20.40 -10.83
N ASN A 125 -0.10 20.39 -11.58
CA ASN A 125 1.24 20.53 -11.02
C ASN A 125 1.55 22.03 -10.82
N HIS A 126 1.75 22.45 -9.58
CA HIS A 126 2.08 23.85 -9.24
C HIS A 126 3.58 24.07 -9.07
N ILE A 127 4.41 23.02 -9.15
CA ILE A 127 5.87 23.10 -9.05
C ILE A 127 6.46 22.62 -10.38
N HIS A 128 7.04 23.55 -11.14
CA HIS A 128 7.55 23.29 -12.48
C HIS A 128 9.08 23.18 -12.53
N ARG A 129 9.79 23.53 -11.45
CA ARG A 129 11.26 23.54 -11.40
C ARG A 129 11.78 22.73 -10.23
N SER A 130 12.87 22.04 -10.45
CA SER A 130 13.65 21.36 -9.43
C SER A 130 15.04 21.98 -9.31
N TRP A 131 15.78 21.65 -8.26
CA TRP A 131 17.08 22.26 -7.98
C TRP A 131 18.14 21.88 -9.02
N PHE A 132 18.21 20.60 -9.39
CA PHE A 132 19.22 20.10 -10.34
C PHE A 132 18.68 19.89 -11.76
N LYS A 133 17.39 19.70 -11.93
CA LYS A 133 16.70 19.55 -13.21
C LYS A 133 15.82 20.76 -13.48
N LYS A 134 15.87 21.32 -14.69
CA LYS A 134 15.09 22.52 -15.00
C LYS A 134 13.59 22.28 -15.01
N GLU A 135 13.15 21.07 -15.36
CA GLU A 135 11.73 20.71 -15.44
C GLU A 135 11.42 19.58 -14.45
N ALA A 136 10.33 19.74 -13.70
CA ALA A 136 9.78 18.70 -12.86
C ALA A 136 8.79 17.85 -13.67
N GLU A 137 8.77 16.56 -13.39
CA GLU A 137 7.81 15.63 -14.02
C GLU A 137 6.37 16.03 -13.70
N SER A 138 5.49 15.84 -14.68
CA SER A 138 4.07 16.17 -14.56
C SER A 138 3.37 15.31 -13.49
N ASN A 139 2.18 15.75 -13.04
CA ASN A 139 1.31 14.98 -12.16
C ASN A 139 0.42 13.96 -12.91
N ILE A 140 0.71 13.69 -14.15
CA ILE A 140 -0.03 12.74 -14.98
C ILE A 140 0.60 11.36 -14.80
N PRO A 141 -0.18 10.32 -14.41
CA PRO A 141 0.31 8.94 -14.37
C PRO A 141 0.81 8.45 -15.73
N ASP A 142 2.01 7.89 -15.78
CA ASP A 142 2.53 7.23 -16.97
C ASP A 142 1.95 5.82 -17.07
N SER A 143 0.79 5.72 -17.68
CA SER A 143 0.07 4.46 -17.86
C SER A 143 -0.72 4.48 -19.17
N ARG A 144 -0.66 3.39 -19.91
CA ARG A 144 -1.52 3.20 -21.10
C ARG A 144 -3.01 3.18 -20.77
N ALA A 145 -3.35 2.91 -19.52
CA ALA A 145 -4.73 2.84 -19.03
C ALA A 145 -5.21 4.17 -18.44
N PHE A 146 -4.34 5.20 -18.41
CA PHE A 146 -4.70 6.51 -17.89
C PHE A 146 -5.42 7.36 -18.94
N TYR A 147 -6.53 7.95 -18.51
CA TYR A 147 -7.23 9.02 -19.23
C TYR A 147 -7.48 10.19 -18.28
N PRO A 148 -7.47 11.45 -18.76
CA PRO A 148 -7.81 12.59 -17.94
C PRO A 148 -9.15 12.38 -17.24
N MET A 149 -9.14 12.47 -15.93
CA MET A 149 -10.28 12.17 -15.09
C MET A 149 -11.12 13.44 -14.90
N PRO A 150 -12.39 13.49 -15.33
CA PRO A 150 -13.28 14.56 -14.96
C PRO A 150 -13.55 14.53 -13.46
N GLU A 151 -14.03 15.63 -12.91
CA GLU A 151 -14.57 15.63 -11.56
C GLU A 151 -15.68 14.58 -11.46
N ASN A 152 -15.62 13.72 -10.45
CA ASN A 152 -16.50 12.56 -10.34
C ASN A 152 -16.82 12.21 -8.89
N GLU A 153 -17.89 11.47 -8.69
CA GLU A 153 -18.32 10.98 -7.38
C GLU A 153 -18.31 9.45 -7.33
N LEU A 154 -17.91 8.91 -6.20
CA LEU A 154 -17.89 7.46 -5.95
C LEU A 154 -18.62 7.17 -4.64
N LEU A 155 -19.60 6.28 -4.68
CA LEU A 155 -20.13 5.61 -3.50
C LEU A 155 -19.71 4.13 -3.56
N LYS A 156 -18.92 3.69 -2.58
CA LYS A 156 -18.36 2.34 -2.55
C LYS A 156 -18.62 1.66 -1.21
N ALA A 157 -19.16 0.45 -1.27
CA ALA A 157 -19.20 -0.49 -0.16
C ALA A 157 -18.11 -1.55 -0.35
N SER A 158 -17.42 -1.90 0.73
CA SER A 158 -16.38 -2.93 0.74
C SER A 158 -16.64 -3.91 1.88
N PHE A 159 -16.42 -5.19 1.60
CA PHE A 159 -16.51 -6.30 2.55
C PHE A 159 -15.24 -7.13 2.43
N ALA A 160 -14.59 -7.42 3.53
CA ALA A 160 -13.44 -8.29 3.55
C ALA A 160 -13.53 -9.27 4.73
N LEU A 161 -13.25 -10.55 4.43
CA LEU A 161 -13.12 -11.61 5.42
C LEU A 161 -11.65 -12.03 5.45
N GLU A 162 -11.02 -11.92 6.61
CA GLU A 162 -9.67 -12.41 6.86
C GLU A 162 -9.74 -13.60 7.81
N TYR A 163 -9.10 -14.69 7.43
CA TYR A 163 -9.09 -15.93 8.22
C TYR A 163 -7.70 -16.55 8.29
N THR A 164 -7.28 -16.90 9.50
CA THR A 164 -6.06 -17.67 9.76
C THR A 164 -6.43 -18.93 10.50
N PRO A 165 -6.27 -20.14 9.92
CA PRO A 165 -6.58 -21.41 10.59
C PRO A 165 -5.77 -21.61 11.87
N ALA A 166 -6.38 -22.28 12.85
CA ALA A 166 -5.74 -22.66 14.11
C ALA A 166 -4.88 -21.56 14.76
N HIS A 167 -5.33 -20.32 14.68
CA HIS A 167 -4.63 -19.17 15.21
C HIS A 167 -4.84 -19.08 16.71
N TYR A 168 -3.79 -19.28 17.47
CA TYR A 168 -3.80 -19.20 18.94
C TYR A 168 -3.81 -17.76 19.40
N TYR A 169 -4.48 -17.50 20.54
CA TYR A 169 -4.52 -16.17 21.14
C TYR A 169 -4.42 -16.27 22.66
N ARG A 170 -4.01 -15.18 23.27
CA ARG A 170 -4.08 -14.95 24.72
C ARG A 170 -4.93 -13.74 25.04
N MET A 171 -5.47 -13.72 26.25
CA MET A 171 -6.16 -12.54 26.77
C MET A 171 -5.17 -11.68 27.56
N TYR A 172 -5.02 -10.43 27.14
CA TYR A 172 -4.18 -9.48 27.85
C TYR A 172 -4.98 -8.19 28.13
N ARG A 173 -5.13 -7.83 29.42
CA ARG A 173 -5.92 -6.66 29.87
C ARG A 173 -7.32 -6.60 29.24
N GLY A 174 -8.00 -7.73 29.19
CA GLY A 174 -9.36 -7.83 28.62
C GLY A 174 -9.43 -7.78 27.09
N LYS A 175 -8.30 -7.67 26.39
CA LYS A 175 -8.20 -7.70 24.93
C LYS A 175 -7.63 -9.02 24.45
N LYS A 176 -8.11 -9.46 23.28
CA LYS A 176 -7.61 -10.62 22.58
C LYS A 176 -6.35 -10.24 21.79
N VAL A 177 -5.25 -10.94 22.05
CA VAL A 177 -3.96 -10.75 21.37
C VAL A 177 -3.57 -12.08 20.73
N TYR A 178 -3.39 -12.06 19.41
CA TYR A 178 -2.99 -13.24 18.66
C TYR A 178 -1.48 -13.45 18.72
N GLU A 179 -1.08 -14.71 18.78
CA GLU A 179 0.30 -15.17 18.64
C GLU A 179 0.65 -15.30 17.15
N GLU A 180 1.91 -15.54 16.82
CA GLU A 180 2.31 -15.85 15.45
C GLU A 180 1.67 -17.17 14.98
N SER A 181 1.19 -17.20 13.75
CA SER A 181 0.55 -18.36 13.17
C SER A 181 1.48 -19.12 12.25
N ARG A 182 1.45 -20.45 12.34
CA ARG A 182 2.13 -21.35 11.38
C ARG A 182 1.32 -21.62 10.11
N TYR A 183 0.11 -21.09 10.03
CA TYR A 183 -0.80 -21.29 8.90
C TYR A 183 -0.92 -20.05 8.07
N PRO A 184 -1.26 -20.17 6.77
CA PRO A 184 -1.48 -19.02 5.93
C PRO A 184 -2.68 -18.19 6.39
N THR A 185 -2.60 -16.88 6.17
CA THR A 185 -3.73 -15.97 6.32
C THR A 185 -4.38 -15.79 4.95
N PHE A 186 -5.67 -16.08 4.86
CA PHE A 186 -6.49 -15.90 3.68
C PHE A 186 -7.35 -14.65 3.82
N THR A 187 -7.47 -13.87 2.75
CA THR A 187 -8.37 -12.72 2.71
C THR A 187 -9.22 -12.77 1.45
N LEU A 188 -10.52 -12.69 1.60
CA LEU A 188 -11.47 -12.53 0.52
C LEU A 188 -12.10 -11.13 0.63
N ARG A 189 -11.99 -10.33 -0.42
CA ARG A 189 -12.53 -8.97 -0.48
C ARG A 189 -13.50 -8.85 -1.63
N TYR A 190 -14.59 -8.13 -1.36
CA TYR A 190 -15.58 -7.75 -2.36
C TYR A 190 -15.88 -6.27 -2.24
N ASP A 191 -15.70 -5.53 -3.34
CA ASP A 191 -16.04 -4.11 -3.44
C ASP A 191 -17.18 -3.92 -4.44
N ARG A 192 -18.13 -3.07 -4.09
CA ARG A 192 -19.21 -2.63 -4.96
C ARG A 192 -19.22 -1.10 -5.04
N ALA A 193 -19.03 -0.56 -6.24
CA ALA A 193 -19.28 0.83 -6.54
C ALA A 193 -20.71 1.02 -7.06
N PHE A 194 -21.45 1.95 -6.47
CA PHE A 194 -22.84 2.23 -6.84
C PHE A 194 -22.91 3.49 -7.69
N PRO A 195 -23.64 3.46 -8.80
CA PRO A 195 -23.87 4.66 -9.60
C PRO A 195 -24.73 5.65 -8.80
N LEU A 196 -24.29 6.88 -8.72
CA LEU A 196 -25.06 7.97 -8.11
C LEU A 196 -25.85 8.73 -9.20
N LYS A 197 -27.09 9.07 -8.88
CA LYS A 197 -27.91 9.94 -9.73
C LYS A 197 -27.59 11.39 -9.40
N GLY A 198 -26.70 11.99 -10.15
CA GLY A 198 -26.24 13.37 -9.95
C GLY A 198 -25.76 14.00 -11.26
N SER A 199 -25.24 15.21 -11.18
CA SER A 199 -24.65 15.92 -12.33
C SER A 199 -23.23 15.46 -12.67
N LEU A 200 -22.56 14.81 -11.72
CA LEU A 200 -21.20 14.32 -11.90
C LEU A 200 -21.16 12.85 -12.33
N PRO A 201 -20.21 12.46 -13.17
CA PRO A 201 -19.97 11.05 -13.50
C PRO A 201 -19.75 10.21 -12.24
N SER A 202 -20.35 9.02 -12.19
CA SER A 202 -20.21 8.10 -11.08
C SER A 202 -19.91 6.69 -11.60
N PRO A 203 -18.83 6.04 -11.17
CA PRO A 203 -18.49 4.70 -11.60
C PRO A 203 -19.42 3.66 -10.98
N SER A 204 -19.62 2.58 -11.73
CA SER A 204 -20.31 1.38 -11.28
C SER A 204 -19.46 0.16 -11.62
N TYR A 205 -19.09 -0.65 -10.62
CA TYR A 205 -18.34 -1.88 -10.85
C TYR A 205 -18.46 -2.83 -9.65
N HIS A 206 -18.09 -4.07 -9.89
CA HIS A 206 -17.82 -5.05 -8.86
C HIS A 206 -16.36 -5.46 -8.94
N LEU A 207 -15.76 -5.70 -7.78
CA LEU A 207 -14.42 -6.24 -7.64
C LEU A 207 -14.46 -7.40 -6.65
N ALA A 208 -13.92 -8.55 -7.03
CA ALA A 208 -13.56 -9.60 -6.08
C ALA A 208 -12.04 -9.79 -6.09
N GLU A 209 -11.48 -9.89 -4.90
CA GLU A 209 -10.04 -10.07 -4.68
C GLU A 209 -9.83 -11.15 -3.63
N PHE A 210 -8.94 -12.08 -3.92
CA PHE A 210 -8.48 -13.11 -3.01
C PHE A 210 -6.99 -12.92 -2.77
N SER A 211 -6.57 -13.00 -1.51
CA SER A 211 -5.15 -13.05 -1.16
C SER A 211 -4.86 -14.15 -0.15
N ALA A 212 -3.66 -14.72 -0.25
CA ALA A 212 -3.11 -15.65 0.71
C ALA A 212 -1.66 -15.27 0.98
N ARG A 213 -1.26 -15.28 2.24
CA ARG A 213 0.11 -14.96 2.66
C ARG A 213 0.54 -15.81 3.85
N GLN A 214 1.82 -16.11 3.92
CA GLN A 214 2.39 -16.85 5.05
C GLN A 214 3.89 -16.56 5.16
N SER A 215 4.39 -16.52 6.39
CA SER A 215 5.81 -16.59 6.73
C SER A 215 6.08 -17.95 7.32
N ILE A 216 7.06 -18.67 6.76
CA ILE A 216 7.43 -20.03 7.18
C ILE A 216 8.88 -19.97 7.65
N GLU A 217 9.08 -20.19 8.95
CA GLU A 217 10.41 -20.39 9.50
C GLU A 217 10.80 -21.86 9.38
N PHE A 218 11.96 -22.14 8.81
CA PHE A 218 12.48 -23.49 8.69
C PHE A 218 13.99 -23.57 8.99
N GLY A 219 14.37 -24.61 9.74
CA GLY A 219 15.69 -24.66 10.32
C GLY A 219 15.89 -23.52 11.33
N MET A 220 17.15 -23.14 11.57
CA MET A 220 17.50 -22.22 12.65
C MET A 220 17.49 -20.74 12.22
N PHE A 221 17.61 -20.45 10.91
CA PHE A 221 17.85 -19.10 10.43
C PHE A 221 17.21 -18.81 9.06
N ASN A 222 16.33 -19.67 8.56
CA ASN A 222 15.72 -19.48 7.26
C ASN A 222 14.25 -19.10 7.40
N THR A 223 13.83 -18.13 6.62
CA THR A 223 12.43 -17.71 6.53
C THR A 223 12.02 -17.66 5.07
N LEU A 224 10.88 -18.22 4.77
CA LEU A 224 10.24 -18.13 3.45
C LEU A 224 8.94 -17.35 3.59
N ASP A 225 8.92 -16.16 3.04
CA ASP A 225 7.73 -15.33 2.93
C ASP A 225 7.12 -15.49 1.55
N TRP A 226 5.83 -15.80 1.50
CA TRP A 226 5.11 -15.83 0.25
C TRP A 226 3.75 -15.16 0.35
N ALA A 227 3.35 -14.55 -0.75
CA ALA A 227 2.05 -13.92 -0.89
C ALA A 227 1.53 -14.11 -2.32
N VAL A 228 0.25 -14.44 -2.44
CA VAL A 228 -0.47 -14.50 -3.71
C VAL A 228 -1.70 -13.60 -3.61
N ASN A 229 -1.93 -12.82 -4.65
CA ASN A 229 -3.10 -11.97 -4.78
C ASN A 229 -3.70 -12.17 -6.17
N ALA A 230 -5.00 -12.37 -6.25
CA ALA A 230 -5.72 -12.50 -7.52
C ALA A 230 -7.04 -11.75 -7.43
N GLY A 231 -7.46 -11.15 -8.54
CA GLY A 231 -8.73 -10.46 -8.55
C GLY A 231 -9.32 -10.25 -9.93
N THR A 232 -10.57 -9.84 -9.95
CA THR A 232 -11.31 -9.59 -11.17
C THR A 232 -12.36 -8.50 -10.97
N PHE A 233 -12.50 -7.67 -12.01
CA PHE A 233 -13.58 -6.71 -12.13
C PHE A 233 -14.64 -7.22 -13.10
N TRP A 234 -15.91 -6.90 -12.83
CA TRP A 234 -17.01 -7.15 -13.74
C TRP A 234 -18.12 -6.09 -13.62
N ASN A 235 -19.05 -6.06 -14.59
CA ASN A 235 -20.13 -5.06 -14.70
C ASN A 235 -19.62 -3.63 -14.55
N LYS A 236 -18.60 -3.30 -15.34
CA LYS A 236 -17.85 -2.04 -15.26
C LYS A 236 -18.50 -0.96 -16.13
N SER A 237 -18.71 0.22 -15.55
CA SER A 237 -19.15 1.41 -16.27
C SER A 237 -18.58 2.66 -15.61
N GLY A 238 -18.06 3.60 -16.40
CA GLY A 238 -17.60 4.90 -15.92
C GLY A 238 -16.42 4.86 -14.93
N MET A 239 -15.67 3.75 -14.85
CA MET A 239 -14.53 3.64 -13.97
C MET A 239 -13.47 4.69 -14.29
N GLN A 240 -12.95 5.31 -13.26
CA GLN A 240 -11.86 6.28 -13.34
C GLN A 240 -10.55 5.64 -12.89
N PHE A 241 -9.41 6.24 -13.25
CA PHE A 241 -8.10 5.65 -12.97
C PHE A 241 -7.85 5.29 -11.49
N PRO A 242 -8.30 6.06 -10.48
CA PRO A 242 -8.17 5.67 -9.07
C PRO A 242 -8.98 4.43 -8.67
N ASP A 243 -9.93 3.97 -9.53
CA ASP A 243 -10.73 2.76 -9.28
C ASP A 243 -10.05 1.48 -9.75
N PHE A 244 -8.96 1.60 -10.51
CA PHE A 244 -8.24 0.46 -11.05
C PHE A 244 -7.45 -0.25 -9.96
N LYS A 245 -7.10 -1.50 -10.18
CA LYS A 245 -6.07 -2.16 -9.38
C LYS A 245 -4.72 -1.61 -9.79
N HIS A 246 -4.02 -1.07 -8.81
CA HIS A 246 -2.64 -0.66 -8.91
C HIS A 246 -1.78 -1.66 -8.13
N PHE A 247 -0.53 -1.81 -8.55
CA PHE A 247 0.41 -2.71 -7.90
C PHE A 247 1.47 -1.91 -7.17
N ALA A 248 1.93 -2.44 -6.05
CA ALA A 248 3.01 -1.82 -5.30
C ALA A 248 4.31 -1.88 -6.12
N THR A 249 4.90 -0.72 -6.36
CA THR A 249 6.14 -0.57 -7.13
C THR A 249 7.06 0.41 -6.42
N THR A 250 8.35 0.28 -6.65
CA THR A 250 9.37 1.19 -6.16
C THR A 250 10.15 1.74 -7.34
N GLY A 251 9.68 2.85 -7.90
CA GLY A 251 10.32 3.50 -9.04
C GLY A 251 11.64 4.20 -8.71
N LEU A 252 11.85 4.54 -7.43
CA LEU A 252 13.08 5.18 -6.94
C LEU A 252 14.11 4.14 -6.48
N PRO A 253 15.41 4.44 -6.61
CA PRO A 253 16.47 3.54 -6.13
C PRO A 253 16.51 3.40 -4.60
N VAL A 254 15.81 4.27 -3.86
CA VAL A 254 15.69 4.21 -2.40
C VAL A 254 14.21 4.13 -2.04
N THR A 255 13.85 3.17 -1.20
CA THR A 255 12.47 2.93 -0.74
C THR A 255 12.40 2.73 0.76
N GLU A 256 11.27 3.08 1.36
CA GLU A 256 10.96 2.77 2.76
C GLU A 256 10.36 1.37 2.94
N ARG A 257 9.94 0.71 1.87
CA ARG A 257 9.33 -0.61 1.93
C ARG A 257 10.35 -1.74 1.91
N SER A 258 10.00 -2.81 2.60
CA SER A 258 10.68 -4.11 2.46
C SER A 258 10.53 -4.63 1.02
N PHE A 259 11.55 -5.37 0.58
CA PHE A 259 11.51 -6.05 -0.72
C PHE A 259 10.54 -7.23 -0.78
N ASP A 260 9.79 -7.55 0.26
CA ASP A 260 8.82 -8.66 0.28
C ASP A 260 7.55 -8.34 -0.49
N THR A 261 7.24 -7.05 -0.61
CA THR A 261 6.01 -6.58 -1.23
C THR A 261 6.33 -5.66 -2.42
N GLY A 262 5.65 -5.89 -3.54
CA GLY A 262 5.78 -5.03 -4.71
C GLY A 262 6.97 -5.34 -5.62
N PHE A 263 7.10 -4.56 -6.67
CA PHE A 263 8.10 -4.70 -7.73
C PHE A 263 9.17 -3.61 -7.58
N SER A 264 10.43 -3.95 -7.85
CA SER A 264 11.56 -3.02 -7.72
C SER A 264 11.96 -2.35 -9.04
N LEU A 265 11.58 -2.92 -10.17
CA LEU A 265 11.96 -2.41 -11.50
C LEU A 265 10.75 -2.01 -12.34
N LEU A 266 9.55 -2.26 -11.85
CA LEU A 266 8.34 -1.91 -12.54
C LEU A 266 8.01 -0.43 -12.31
N ASP A 267 7.78 0.31 -13.40
CA ASP A 267 7.37 1.70 -13.30
C ASP A 267 6.00 1.81 -12.63
N ASN A 268 5.86 2.83 -11.78
CA ASN A 268 4.60 3.08 -11.09
C ASN A 268 3.48 3.31 -12.12
N TYR A 269 2.29 2.79 -11.85
CA TYR A 269 1.10 2.82 -12.70
C TYR A 269 1.18 2.04 -14.02
N ALA A 270 2.35 1.53 -14.45
CA ALA A 270 2.53 0.88 -15.75
C ALA A 270 1.58 -0.32 -15.98
N TYR A 271 1.32 -1.08 -14.92
CA TYR A 271 0.45 -2.27 -14.93
C TYR A 271 -0.90 -2.05 -14.22
N SER A 272 -1.37 -0.81 -14.16
CA SER A 272 -2.70 -0.53 -13.61
C SER A 272 -3.79 -1.18 -14.46
N THR A 273 -4.67 -1.95 -13.85
CA THR A 273 -5.67 -2.74 -14.57
C THR A 273 -7.07 -2.63 -13.97
N ASN A 274 -8.07 -2.72 -14.82
CA ASN A 274 -9.48 -2.84 -14.45
C ASN A 274 -10.09 -4.19 -14.92
N THR A 275 -9.25 -5.21 -15.14
CA THR A 275 -9.65 -6.53 -15.63
C THR A 275 -9.33 -7.62 -14.60
N ARG A 276 -8.57 -8.62 -14.98
CA ARG A 276 -8.17 -9.75 -14.14
C ARG A 276 -6.67 -9.73 -13.95
N TRP A 277 -6.23 -10.09 -12.75
CA TRP A 277 -4.81 -10.21 -12.44
C TRP A 277 -4.52 -11.36 -11.48
N VAL A 278 -3.29 -11.81 -11.52
CA VAL A 278 -2.68 -12.66 -10.50
C VAL A 278 -1.29 -12.13 -10.23
N GLN A 279 -0.98 -11.90 -8.96
CA GLN A 279 0.33 -11.50 -8.48
C GLN A 279 0.83 -12.53 -7.47
N ALA A 280 2.08 -12.92 -7.56
CA ALA A 280 2.76 -13.76 -6.57
C ALA A 280 4.13 -13.18 -6.22
N ASN A 281 4.43 -13.18 -4.93
CA ASN A 281 5.71 -12.75 -4.37
C ASN A 281 6.26 -13.86 -3.48
N ILE A 282 7.53 -14.19 -3.63
CA ILE A 282 8.24 -15.15 -2.80
C ILE A 282 9.57 -14.53 -2.40
N SER A 283 9.90 -14.54 -1.12
CA SER A 283 11.18 -14.07 -0.59
C SER A 283 11.74 -15.12 0.36
N TRP A 284 12.94 -15.58 0.08
CA TRP A 284 13.66 -16.55 0.92
C TRP A 284 14.83 -15.87 1.59
N TYR A 285 14.78 -15.75 2.90
CA TYR A 285 15.81 -15.18 3.77
C TYR A 285 16.70 -16.27 4.33
N THR A 286 18.02 -16.06 4.28
CA THR A 286 19.01 -16.96 4.79
C THR A 286 20.28 -16.20 5.18
N PRO A 287 21.01 -16.61 6.22
CA PRO A 287 22.26 -15.95 6.60
C PRO A 287 23.47 -16.35 5.74
N CYS A 288 23.34 -17.38 4.91
CA CYS A 288 24.49 -18.04 4.31
C CYS A 288 24.21 -18.58 2.90
N LEU A 289 24.04 -17.73 1.90
CA LEU A 289 23.94 -18.15 0.49
C LEU A 289 25.25 -17.91 -0.27
N LEU A 290 25.56 -16.66 -0.57
CA LEU A 290 26.76 -16.23 -1.29
C LEU A 290 27.81 -15.64 -0.35
N LEU A 291 27.43 -14.99 0.73
CA LEU A 291 28.34 -14.37 1.69
C LEU A 291 29.24 -15.39 2.39
N LYS A 292 28.85 -16.66 2.43
CA LYS A 292 29.72 -17.74 2.95
C LYS A 292 31.05 -17.87 2.21
N PHE A 293 31.11 -17.47 0.93
CA PHE A 293 32.32 -17.48 0.11
C PHE A 293 33.23 -16.26 0.33
N LEU A 294 32.74 -15.23 1.07
CA LEU A 294 33.48 -14.00 1.34
C LEU A 294 33.88 -13.94 2.83
N PRO A 295 35.09 -14.43 3.19
CA PRO A 295 35.46 -14.65 4.59
C PRO A 295 35.52 -13.36 5.41
N PHE A 296 35.71 -12.20 4.78
CA PHE A 296 35.74 -10.88 5.44
C PHE A 296 34.33 -10.39 5.86
N LEU A 297 33.27 -10.95 5.29
CA LEU A 297 31.87 -10.60 5.63
C LEU A 297 31.22 -11.55 6.64
N LYS A 298 31.82 -12.72 6.89
CA LYS A 298 31.26 -13.75 7.80
C LYS A 298 31.05 -13.28 9.24
N LYS A 299 31.78 -12.27 9.70
CA LYS A 299 31.70 -11.76 11.08
C LYS A 299 30.70 -10.60 11.21
N LYS A 300 30.02 -10.18 10.14
CA LYS A 300 29.05 -9.09 10.16
C LYS A 300 27.63 -9.68 10.26
N ASN A 301 26.76 -9.03 11.00
CA ASN A 301 25.34 -9.38 11.08
C ASN A 301 24.62 -9.03 9.76
N LEU A 302 24.94 -9.80 8.73
CA LEU A 302 24.36 -9.68 7.38
C LEU A 302 23.46 -10.88 7.16
N ASP A 303 22.32 -10.64 6.54
CA ASP A 303 21.43 -11.64 6.02
C ASP A 303 21.26 -11.46 4.50
N GLU A 304 21.00 -12.53 3.82
CA GLU A 304 20.79 -12.57 2.37
C GLU A 304 19.34 -12.95 2.07
N ALA A 305 18.80 -12.49 0.95
CA ALA A 305 17.53 -12.99 0.48
C ALA A 305 17.51 -13.13 -1.04
N LEU A 306 16.74 -14.13 -1.50
CA LEU A 306 16.33 -14.30 -2.88
C LEU A 306 14.86 -13.89 -3.01
N HIS A 307 14.56 -13.12 -4.05
CA HIS A 307 13.22 -12.64 -4.33
C HIS A 307 12.76 -13.12 -5.71
N LEU A 308 11.55 -13.63 -5.77
CA LEU A 308 10.85 -13.94 -7.01
C LEU A 308 9.48 -13.27 -6.98
N ARG A 309 9.17 -12.49 -7.99
CA ARG A 309 7.89 -11.81 -8.12
C ARG A 309 7.34 -11.99 -9.50
N THR A 310 6.05 -12.17 -9.61
CA THR A 310 5.39 -12.29 -10.91
C THR A 310 4.05 -11.61 -10.91
N LEU A 311 3.70 -11.03 -12.04
CA LEU A 311 2.42 -10.38 -12.31
C LEU A 311 1.89 -10.84 -13.65
N VAL A 312 0.68 -11.36 -13.65
CA VAL A 312 -0.05 -11.77 -14.84
C VAL A 312 -1.33 -10.96 -14.93
N GLU A 313 -1.50 -10.22 -16.00
CA GLU A 313 -2.73 -9.52 -16.36
C GLU A 313 -3.35 -10.14 -17.59
N TYR A 314 -4.67 -9.97 -17.75
CA TYR A 314 -5.41 -10.61 -18.86
C TYR A 314 -4.94 -10.15 -20.25
N ASP A 315 -4.64 -8.84 -20.39
CA ASP A 315 -4.34 -8.23 -21.69
C ASP A 315 -2.85 -7.93 -21.91
N ARG A 316 -1.96 -8.48 -21.05
CA ARG A 316 -0.53 -8.20 -21.09
C ARG A 316 0.31 -9.45 -20.95
N ARG A 317 1.55 -9.34 -21.43
CA ARG A 317 2.55 -10.39 -21.18
C ARG A 317 2.85 -10.47 -19.68
N PRO A 318 3.01 -11.68 -19.14
CA PRO A 318 3.45 -11.85 -17.76
C PRO A 318 4.75 -11.10 -17.50
N TYR A 319 4.79 -10.37 -16.40
CA TYR A 319 6.00 -9.70 -15.91
C TYR A 319 6.56 -10.45 -14.71
N SER A 320 7.87 -10.60 -14.64
CA SER A 320 8.53 -11.25 -13.51
C SER A 320 9.82 -10.52 -13.13
N GLU A 321 10.14 -10.53 -11.84
CA GLU A 321 11.40 -10.05 -11.31
C GLU A 321 12.08 -11.14 -10.49
N ILE A 322 13.39 -11.28 -10.67
CA ILE A 322 14.27 -12.08 -9.83
C ILE A 322 15.25 -11.13 -9.15
N GLY A 323 15.38 -11.23 -7.84
CA GLY A 323 16.24 -10.37 -7.05
C GLY A 323 17.10 -11.12 -6.06
N TYR A 324 18.26 -10.55 -5.77
CA TYR A 324 19.12 -10.93 -4.68
C TYR A 324 19.38 -9.70 -3.81
N SER A 325 19.29 -9.84 -2.50
CA SER A 325 19.53 -8.73 -1.59
C SER A 325 20.34 -9.12 -0.37
N ILE A 326 21.07 -8.15 0.16
CA ILE A 326 21.85 -8.25 1.39
C ILE A 326 21.26 -7.25 2.38
N GLY A 327 20.88 -7.72 3.56
CA GLY A 327 20.39 -6.93 4.67
C GLY A 327 21.48 -6.67 5.72
N PHE A 328 21.41 -5.52 6.35
CA PHE A 328 22.27 -5.15 7.47
C PHE A 328 21.41 -4.81 8.69
N MET A 329 21.44 -5.68 9.70
CA MET A 329 20.81 -5.49 11.02
C MET A 329 19.33 -5.04 10.97
N LYS A 330 18.57 -5.41 9.95
CA LYS A 330 17.20 -4.92 9.69
C LYS A 330 17.08 -3.39 9.48
N LEU A 331 18.18 -2.66 9.43
CA LEU A 331 18.21 -1.20 9.25
C LEU A 331 18.14 -0.80 7.79
N ALA A 332 18.81 -1.54 6.93
CA ALA A 332 18.85 -1.31 5.50
C ALA A 332 19.06 -2.61 4.74
N ARG A 333 18.58 -2.66 3.50
CA ARG A 333 18.78 -3.77 2.58
C ARG A 333 19.14 -3.26 1.21
N LEU A 334 20.21 -3.77 0.63
CA LEU A 334 20.64 -3.50 -0.74
C LEU A 334 20.24 -4.67 -1.62
N GLY A 335 19.51 -4.42 -2.69
CA GLY A 335 19.04 -5.44 -3.63
C GLY A 335 19.44 -5.15 -5.08
N VAL A 336 19.71 -6.20 -5.82
CA VAL A 336 19.88 -6.20 -7.27
C VAL A 336 18.77 -7.04 -7.87
N PHE A 337 18.11 -6.50 -8.89
CA PHE A 337 16.93 -7.10 -9.49
C PHE A 337 17.07 -7.19 -11.00
N LEU A 338 16.52 -8.24 -11.59
CA LEU A 338 16.42 -8.48 -13.02
C LEU A 338 14.94 -8.62 -13.38
N GLY A 339 14.46 -7.82 -14.32
CA GLY A 339 13.07 -7.82 -14.80
C GLY A 339 12.95 -8.51 -16.16
N PHE A 340 11.83 -9.24 -16.33
CA PHE A 340 11.54 -10.02 -17.53
C PHE A 340 10.09 -9.81 -17.97
N ASP A 341 9.89 -9.62 -19.28
CA ASP A 341 8.56 -9.72 -19.93
C ASP A 341 8.41 -11.14 -20.49
N SER A 342 7.63 -11.98 -19.83
CA SER A 342 7.62 -13.42 -20.01
C SER A 342 9.02 -14.00 -19.69
N LEU A 343 9.73 -14.54 -20.69
CA LEU A 343 11.10 -15.03 -20.57
C LEU A 343 12.15 -14.09 -21.17
N LYS A 344 11.72 -12.95 -21.72
CA LYS A 344 12.64 -11.99 -22.36
C LYS A 344 13.12 -10.98 -21.33
N TYR A 345 14.45 -10.85 -21.21
CA TYR A 345 15.07 -9.82 -20.38
C TYR A 345 14.54 -8.42 -20.77
N ARG A 346 14.19 -7.62 -19.76
CA ARG A 346 13.69 -6.26 -19.91
C ARG A 346 14.66 -5.23 -19.32
N SER A 347 15.01 -5.40 -18.04
CA SER A 347 15.79 -4.40 -17.31
C SER A 347 16.53 -5.03 -16.12
N ALA A 348 17.55 -4.32 -15.64
CA ALA A 348 18.20 -4.60 -14.37
C ALA A 348 18.30 -3.31 -13.56
N GLY A 349 18.32 -3.42 -12.25
CA GLY A 349 18.47 -2.27 -11.37
C GLY A 349 18.92 -2.64 -9.97
N VAL A 350 19.31 -1.60 -9.24
CA VAL A 350 19.73 -1.68 -7.85
C VAL A 350 18.77 -0.85 -7.02
N SER A 351 18.33 -1.38 -5.89
CA SER A 351 17.45 -0.68 -4.96
C SER A 351 17.95 -0.81 -3.54
N VAL A 352 17.75 0.24 -2.74
CA VAL A 352 18.07 0.28 -1.32
C VAL A 352 16.75 0.44 -0.54
N SER A 353 16.47 -0.49 0.35
CA SER A 353 15.34 -0.42 1.27
C SER A 353 15.84 0.06 2.64
N ILE A 354 15.21 1.10 3.18
CA ILE A 354 15.46 1.65 4.52
C ILE A 354 14.12 1.74 5.23
N PRO A 355 13.68 0.74 5.99
CA PRO A 355 12.40 0.75 6.68
C PRO A 355 12.41 1.79 7.81
N LEU A 356 11.93 3.00 7.53
CA LEU A 356 11.89 4.12 8.49
C LEU A 356 11.00 3.84 9.70
N SER A 357 10.04 2.92 9.59
CA SER A 357 9.23 2.44 10.71
C SER A 357 10.06 1.82 11.85
N THR A 358 11.27 1.36 11.56
CA THR A 358 12.20 0.84 12.58
C THR A 358 12.77 1.96 13.46
N PHE A 359 12.75 3.21 12.99
CA PHE A 359 13.26 4.38 13.71
C PHE A 359 12.18 5.23 14.38
N ALA A 360 10.93 5.12 13.92
CA ALA A 360 9.77 5.70 14.59
C ALA A 360 9.31 4.68 15.65
N GLY A 361 9.80 4.80 16.87
CA GLY A 361 9.39 3.94 17.98
C GLY A 361 7.87 3.85 18.10
N GLU A 362 7.39 2.66 18.46
CA GLU A 362 5.97 2.31 18.71
C GLU A 362 5.26 3.28 19.66
#